data_a35dc5cd33aca08f838a5ed62b41a2eb
#
_entry.id   a35dc5cd33aca08f838a5ed62b41a2eb
#
_cell.length_a   1.000
_cell.length_b   1.000
_cell.length_c   1.000
_cell.angle_alpha   90.00
_cell.angle_beta   90.00
_cell.angle_gamma   90.00
#
_symmetry.space_group_name_H-M   'P 1'
#
loop_
_entity.id
_entity.type
_entity.pdbx_description
1 polymer ?
#
loop_
_entity_poly.entity_id
_entity_poly.type
_entity_poly.pdbx_seq_one_letter_code
_entity_poly.pdbx_strand_id
1 'polypeptide(L)'
;MPEKYLYKKLKNMNYKELDDFAMQIRERIFDVIYNNNGHLSSNLGVVELTLALYRIFDPFEDKIIWDTSHQSYVHKILTGRWQEFENIRKMGGISGFTNIFESESDAFGTGHAGTSISALLGYFIGDNLRGLKRNKIAIIGDGALTCGMALESLNQLKSLNSNVKIILNTNDMAISNSVGSLSTLFSKVRVKENYMKMKKRLKNTLNETDIGHDFETVLKKIKDGFKYSIYEEPVGFFEDMGIKYYGPVDGHNIKELEIFLNGIKNYNEGPILLHVLTTKGKGVELVENNPSKYHGVSKKAGEAISFSEIVGYTLKYLKNFEFIAFTAAMPDGTGLNILKKASPEKVFDLGITEPSIVTTAAAVSITGILPVVDIYSTFMQRSFDSIIHDVALQKLPVLFLLDRAGLVGEDGSTHHGVFDISYLRLIPDIEILAPQDGKDLANMIYTFILKGIEKPTFIRFPKETEKLDEGELISNFKIVDKKWNFLKKSKNKIYILAVGTMTKTVMKALEYEDVNIISVRSIKPLDNFVINELLENAEYILTYEEGSLNGGFNEEIHKRIKNAEIHSFGIEDNFITHGTREQLLEICELDCNSVKKHFEKIKNKIL
;
A
#
# COMPACT_ATOMS: atom_id res chain seq x y z
N MET A 1 -23.31 9.04 27.74
CA MET A 1 -22.07 8.25 27.92
C MET A 1 -21.07 8.78 26.92
N PRO A 2 -19.81 8.95 27.27
CA PRO A 2 -18.82 9.38 26.31
C PRO A 2 -18.75 8.38 25.15
N GLU A 3 -18.62 8.87 23.92
CA GLU A 3 -18.56 8.10 22.66
C GLU A 3 -17.48 7.01 22.64
N LYS A 4 -16.52 7.09 23.56
CA LYS A 4 -15.43 6.12 23.78
C LYS A 4 -15.88 4.65 23.92
N TYR A 5 -17.17 4.39 24.12
CA TYR A 5 -17.70 3.05 24.38
C TYR A 5 -18.87 2.66 23.46
N LEU A 6 -18.92 3.18 22.24
CA LEU A 6 -19.98 2.85 21.28
C LEU A 6 -20.13 1.34 21.06
N TYR A 7 -19.02 0.60 20.97
CA TYR A 7 -19.06 -0.86 20.81
C TYR A 7 -19.78 -1.57 21.97
N LYS A 8 -19.77 -1.01 23.21
CA LYS A 8 -20.49 -1.59 24.36
C LYS A 8 -22.00 -1.46 24.21
N LYS A 9 -22.50 -0.43 23.54
CA LYS A 9 -23.94 -0.24 23.28
C LYS A 9 -24.49 -1.31 22.34
N LEU A 10 -23.66 -1.85 21.45
CA LEU A 10 -24.05 -2.86 20.46
C LEU A 10 -24.70 -4.10 21.11
N LYS A 11 -24.22 -4.50 22.31
CA LYS A 11 -24.72 -5.69 23.03
C LYS A 11 -26.18 -5.57 23.42
N ASN A 12 -26.68 -4.35 23.62
CA ASN A 12 -28.04 -4.06 24.06
C ASN A 12 -28.99 -3.69 22.91
N MET A 13 -28.47 -3.53 21.66
CA MET A 13 -29.27 -3.20 20.49
C MET A 13 -29.98 -4.45 19.95
N ASN A 14 -31.24 -4.34 19.59
CA ASN A 14 -31.93 -5.34 18.79
C ASN A 14 -31.49 -5.25 17.30
N TYR A 15 -31.87 -6.25 16.50
CA TYR A 15 -31.38 -6.30 15.10
C TYR A 15 -31.85 -5.12 14.24
N LYS A 16 -33.06 -4.57 14.49
CA LYS A 16 -33.53 -3.39 13.78
C LYS A 16 -32.69 -2.16 14.13
N GLU A 17 -32.40 -1.97 15.42
CA GLU A 17 -31.52 -0.89 15.88
C GLU A 17 -30.09 -1.02 15.33
N LEU A 18 -29.59 -2.24 15.15
CA LEU A 18 -28.30 -2.50 14.53
C LEU A 18 -28.30 -2.16 13.03
N ASP A 19 -29.38 -2.48 12.31
CA ASP A 19 -29.53 -2.13 10.90
C ASP A 19 -29.59 -0.60 10.71
N ASP A 20 -30.36 0.10 11.56
CA ASP A 20 -30.45 1.56 11.57
C ASP A 20 -29.08 2.20 11.91
N PHE A 21 -28.36 1.62 12.86
CA PHE A 21 -27.02 2.10 13.22
C PHE A 21 -25.98 1.81 12.13
N ALA A 22 -26.08 0.69 11.43
CA ALA A 22 -25.25 0.38 10.28
C ALA A 22 -25.40 1.42 9.17
N MET A 23 -26.64 1.89 8.91
CA MET A 23 -26.88 2.99 7.97
C MET A 23 -26.23 4.29 8.40
N GLN A 24 -26.35 4.70 9.67
CA GLN A 24 -25.71 5.90 10.22
C GLN A 24 -24.18 5.85 10.07
N ILE A 25 -23.56 4.69 10.34
CA ILE A 25 -22.11 4.50 10.13
C ILE A 25 -21.74 4.66 8.66
N ARG A 26 -22.52 4.11 7.73
CA ARG A 26 -22.29 4.25 6.30
C ARG A 26 -22.37 5.70 5.82
N GLU A 27 -23.41 6.41 6.22
CA GLU A 27 -23.57 7.83 5.93
C GLU A 27 -22.35 8.62 6.44
N ARG A 28 -21.95 8.39 7.69
CA ARG A 28 -20.77 9.03 8.28
C ARG A 28 -19.50 8.74 7.51
N ILE A 29 -19.25 7.47 7.14
CA ILE A 29 -18.07 7.10 6.35
C ILE A 29 -18.12 7.75 4.97
N PHE A 30 -19.28 7.71 4.30
CA PHE A 30 -19.43 8.29 2.97
C PHE A 30 -19.13 9.79 2.99
N ASP A 31 -19.78 10.55 3.87
CA ASP A 31 -19.63 11.99 3.95
C ASP A 31 -18.18 12.42 4.24
N VAL A 32 -17.54 11.76 5.20
CA VAL A 32 -16.17 12.12 5.58
C VAL A 32 -15.17 11.71 4.49
N ILE A 33 -15.23 10.48 3.99
CA ILE A 33 -14.22 9.96 3.05
C ILE A 33 -14.38 10.54 1.65
N TYR A 34 -15.61 10.86 1.22
CA TYR A 34 -15.83 11.56 -0.05
C TYR A 34 -15.14 12.94 -0.07
N ASN A 35 -15.01 13.59 1.09
CA ASN A 35 -14.37 14.90 1.24
C ASN A 35 -12.87 14.83 1.56
N ASN A 36 -12.45 13.83 2.35
CA ASN A 36 -11.08 13.74 2.89
C ASN A 36 -10.15 12.81 2.11
N ASN A 37 -10.63 12.20 1.02
CA ASN A 37 -9.96 11.08 0.33
C ASN A 37 -9.79 9.84 1.24
N GLY A 38 -9.62 8.66 0.67
CA GLY A 38 -9.41 7.43 1.44
C GLY A 38 -10.09 6.20 0.85
N HIS A 39 -10.15 5.12 1.63
CA HIS A 39 -10.68 3.84 1.18
C HIS A 39 -12.18 3.74 1.49
N LEU A 40 -13.04 4.00 0.50
CA LEU A 40 -14.49 4.06 0.71
C LEU A 40 -15.17 2.69 0.57
N SER A 41 -15.00 2.03 -0.59
CA SER A 41 -15.77 0.82 -0.92
C SER A 41 -15.48 -0.35 0.03
N SER A 42 -14.22 -0.50 0.47
CA SER A 42 -13.81 -1.56 1.40
C SER A 42 -14.45 -1.39 2.78
N ASN A 43 -14.54 -0.15 3.29
CA ASN A 43 -15.13 0.15 4.59
C ASN A 43 -16.64 -0.02 4.62
N LEU A 44 -17.33 0.42 3.58
CA LEU A 44 -18.78 0.22 3.45
C LEU A 44 -19.16 -1.26 3.42
N GLY A 45 -18.27 -2.12 2.91
CA GLY A 45 -18.49 -3.56 2.81
C GLY A 45 -18.38 -4.33 4.13
N VAL A 46 -17.78 -3.77 5.18
CA VAL A 46 -17.49 -4.50 6.43
C VAL A 46 -18.26 -3.96 7.65
N VAL A 47 -19.29 -3.16 7.44
CA VAL A 47 -20.04 -2.54 8.54
C VAL A 47 -20.71 -3.59 9.42
N GLU A 48 -21.56 -4.46 8.88
CA GLU A 48 -22.25 -5.50 9.65
C GLU A 48 -21.27 -6.51 10.24
N LEU A 49 -20.23 -6.89 9.50
CA LEU A 49 -19.17 -7.76 10.02
C LEU A 49 -18.53 -7.17 11.28
N THR A 50 -18.21 -5.87 11.27
CA THR A 50 -17.58 -5.20 12.42
C THR A 50 -18.54 -5.06 13.60
N LEU A 51 -19.82 -4.75 13.33
CA LEU A 51 -20.86 -4.71 14.37
C LEU A 51 -21.01 -6.07 15.05
N ALA A 52 -21.17 -7.14 14.27
CA ALA A 52 -21.30 -8.50 14.80
C ALA A 52 -20.03 -8.94 15.56
N LEU A 53 -18.85 -8.62 15.04
CA LEU A 53 -17.57 -8.92 15.69
C LEU A 53 -17.50 -8.31 17.10
N TYR A 54 -17.87 -7.04 17.27
CA TYR A 54 -17.76 -6.33 18.55
C TYR A 54 -18.92 -6.56 19.50
N ARG A 55 -19.97 -7.23 19.05
CA ARG A 55 -20.96 -7.82 19.96
C ARG A 55 -20.42 -9.06 20.68
N ILE A 56 -19.53 -9.79 20.03
CA ILE A 56 -18.99 -11.07 20.49
C ILE A 56 -17.62 -10.91 21.17
N PHE A 57 -16.73 -10.13 20.58
CA PHE A 57 -15.36 -9.91 21.06
C PHE A 57 -15.19 -8.48 21.59
N ASP A 58 -14.30 -8.31 22.56
CA ASP A 58 -13.98 -6.99 23.10
C ASP A 58 -12.69 -6.45 22.44
N PRO A 59 -12.74 -5.35 21.66
CA PRO A 59 -11.59 -4.85 20.94
C PRO A 59 -10.46 -4.29 21.83
N PHE A 60 -10.70 -4.10 23.13
CA PHE A 60 -9.67 -3.67 24.08
C PHE A 60 -9.00 -4.85 24.79
N GLU A 61 -9.72 -5.95 24.99
CA GLU A 61 -9.21 -7.15 25.66
C GLU A 61 -8.64 -8.15 24.64
N ASP A 62 -9.44 -8.51 23.61
CA ASP A 62 -9.05 -9.44 22.57
C ASP A 62 -8.06 -8.78 21.58
N LYS A 63 -7.22 -9.55 20.92
CA LYS A 63 -6.25 -9.06 19.92
C LYS A 63 -6.84 -9.21 18.53
N ILE A 64 -7.43 -8.13 18.04
CA ILE A 64 -8.08 -8.06 16.74
C ILE A 64 -7.20 -7.25 15.80
N ILE A 65 -6.70 -7.87 14.73
CA ILE A 65 -5.81 -7.24 13.75
C ILE A 65 -6.50 -7.22 12.38
N TRP A 66 -6.64 -6.03 11.85
CA TRP A 66 -7.10 -5.78 10.48
C TRP A 66 -5.91 -5.83 9.53
N ASP A 67 -5.87 -6.82 8.63
CA ASP A 67 -4.79 -6.90 7.65
C ASP A 67 -4.83 -5.70 6.69
N THR A 68 -3.68 -5.12 6.38
CA THR A 68 -3.57 -3.84 5.65
C THR A 68 -4.28 -2.68 6.38
N SER A 69 -5.41 -2.93 7.03
CA SER A 69 -6.32 -2.04 7.77
C SER A 69 -6.95 -0.89 6.97
N HIS A 70 -6.91 -0.93 5.66
CA HIS A 70 -7.64 0.01 4.81
C HIS A 70 -9.18 -0.09 4.97
N GLN A 71 -9.69 -1.14 5.61
CA GLN A 71 -11.10 -1.38 5.95
C GLN A 71 -11.38 -1.22 7.45
N SER A 72 -10.58 -0.45 8.21
CA SER A 72 -10.69 -0.32 9.66
C SER A 72 -11.50 0.90 10.15
N TYR A 73 -12.19 1.62 9.26
CA TYR A 73 -12.87 2.86 9.67
C TYR A 73 -14.03 2.61 10.63
N VAL A 74 -14.79 1.53 10.42
CA VAL A 74 -15.86 1.12 11.35
C VAL A 74 -15.28 0.77 12.73
N HIS A 75 -14.12 0.09 12.76
CA HIS A 75 -13.39 -0.18 13.99
C HIS A 75 -13.04 1.12 14.73
N LYS A 76 -12.46 2.12 14.03
CA LYS A 76 -12.12 3.41 14.63
C LYS A 76 -13.34 4.13 15.20
N ILE A 77 -14.43 4.19 14.45
CA ILE A 77 -15.70 4.80 14.85
C ILE A 77 -16.24 4.15 16.13
N LEU A 78 -16.26 2.84 16.21
CA LEU A 78 -16.83 2.08 17.33
C LEU A 78 -15.95 2.11 18.58
N THR A 79 -14.65 2.32 18.43
CA THR A 79 -13.66 2.29 19.52
C THR A 79 -13.29 3.67 20.05
N GLY A 80 -14.16 4.65 19.89
CA GLY A 80 -14.09 5.94 20.56
C GLY A 80 -13.63 7.10 19.72
N ARG A 81 -13.44 6.90 18.43
CA ARG A 81 -12.94 7.91 17.48
C ARG A 81 -14.05 8.45 16.55
N TRP A 82 -15.31 8.46 17.02
CA TRP A 82 -16.44 8.95 16.22
C TRP A 82 -16.29 10.43 15.81
N GLN A 83 -15.88 11.29 16.74
CA GLN A 83 -15.72 12.72 16.46
C GLN A 83 -14.44 12.98 15.69
N GLU A 84 -13.33 12.39 16.12
CA GLU A 84 -12.02 12.50 15.49
C GLU A 84 -12.04 11.99 14.03
N PHE A 85 -13.00 11.12 13.69
CA PHE A 85 -13.15 10.57 12.34
C PHE A 85 -13.36 11.67 11.27
N GLU A 86 -13.88 12.84 11.64
CA GLU A 86 -13.98 14.01 10.77
C GLU A 86 -12.63 14.45 10.20
N ASN A 87 -11.56 14.24 10.97
CA ASN A 87 -10.20 14.62 10.62
C ASN A 87 -9.31 13.43 10.24
N ILE A 88 -9.92 12.29 9.86
CA ILE A 88 -9.15 11.14 9.39
C ILE A 88 -8.29 11.52 8.18
N ARG A 89 -7.01 11.10 8.18
CA ARG A 89 -6.02 11.33 7.11
C ARG A 89 -5.59 12.81 6.94
N LYS A 90 -6.11 13.73 7.75
CA LYS A 90 -5.65 15.13 7.81
C LYS A 90 -4.52 15.27 8.83
N MET A 91 -3.63 16.21 8.62
CA MET A 91 -2.57 16.52 9.58
C MET A 91 -3.14 16.81 10.98
N GLY A 92 -2.55 16.16 11.99
CA GLY A 92 -3.02 16.24 13.36
C GLY A 92 -4.31 15.46 13.66
N GLY A 93 -4.92 14.82 12.66
CA GLY A 93 -6.06 13.92 12.81
C GLY A 93 -5.65 12.46 12.98
N ILE A 94 -6.64 11.55 12.92
CA ILE A 94 -6.38 10.11 13.03
C ILE A 94 -5.90 9.51 11.70
N SER A 95 -5.07 8.47 11.79
CA SER A 95 -4.54 7.72 10.65
C SER A 95 -5.63 7.01 9.84
N GLY A 96 -5.42 6.82 8.55
CA GLY A 96 -6.23 5.96 7.69
C GLY A 96 -6.05 4.46 7.95
N PHE A 97 -5.07 4.08 8.76
CA PHE A 97 -4.71 2.71 9.12
C PHE A 97 -4.70 2.54 10.63
N THR A 98 -4.71 1.29 11.13
CA THR A 98 -4.56 1.04 12.56
C THR A 98 -3.17 1.45 13.05
N ASN A 99 -3.12 2.07 14.23
CA ASN A 99 -1.89 2.58 14.82
C ASN A 99 -1.94 2.40 16.36
N ILE A 100 -1.01 1.63 16.89
CA ILE A 100 -0.91 1.31 18.33
C ILE A 100 -0.72 2.55 19.23
N PHE A 101 -0.22 3.65 18.67
CA PHE A 101 -0.07 4.93 19.39
C PHE A 101 -1.34 5.79 19.36
N GLU A 102 -2.33 5.41 18.55
CA GLU A 102 -3.58 6.14 18.42
C GLU A 102 -4.66 5.61 19.40
N SER A 103 -4.72 4.30 19.58
CA SER A 103 -5.68 3.65 20.47
C SER A 103 -5.20 2.28 20.96
N GLU A 104 -5.49 1.95 22.23
CA GLU A 104 -5.25 0.61 22.78
C GLU A 104 -6.05 -0.50 22.08
N SER A 105 -7.14 -0.14 21.40
CA SER A 105 -7.92 -1.07 20.56
C SER A 105 -7.24 -1.44 19.28
N ASP A 106 -6.25 -0.66 18.83
CA ASP A 106 -5.42 -0.96 17.65
C ASP A 106 -4.33 -1.94 18.07
N ALA A 107 -4.65 -3.24 18.11
CA ALA A 107 -3.75 -4.27 18.62
C ALA A 107 -2.40 -4.34 17.90
N PHE A 108 -2.35 -3.93 16.63
CA PHE A 108 -1.14 -3.86 15.82
C PHE A 108 -1.27 -2.77 14.74
N GLY A 109 -0.18 -2.04 14.49
CA GLY A 109 -0.09 -1.09 13.38
C GLY A 109 0.06 -1.86 12.06
N THR A 110 -0.77 -1.54 11.09
CA THR A 110 -0.73 -2.15 9.75
C THR A 110 -0.72 -1.08 8.66
N GLY A 111 -0.67 -1.48 7.41
CA GLY A 111 -0.56 -0.62 6.23
C GLY A 111 -0.12 -1.43 5.03
N HIS A 112 0.85 -2.32 5.23
CA HIS A 112 1.29 -3.31 4.27
C HIS A 112 0.54 -4.63 4.47
N ALA A 113 0.11 -5.28 3.39
CA ALA A 113 -0.67 -6.51 3.43
C ALA A 113 0.11 -7.72 3.95
N GLY A 114 -0.59 -8.71 4.49
CA GLY A 114 -0.07 -10.04 4.85
C GLY A 114 0.57 -10.13 6.23
N THR A 115 0.54 -9.08 7.07
CA THR A 115 1.24 -9.06 8.36
C THR A 115 0.40 -9.58 9.54
N SER A 116 -0.93 -9.59 9.40
CA SER A 116 -1.86 -9.83 10.52
C SER A 116 -1.69 -11.18 11.19
N ILE A 117 -1.55 -12.26 10.41
CA ILE A 117 -1.44 -13.63 10.96
C ILE A 117 -0.11 -13.81 11.68
N SER A 118 1.00 -13.30 11.12
CA SER A 118 2.32 -13.31 11.79
C SER A 118 2.29 -12.57 13.12
N ALA A 119 1.66 -11.39 13.16
CA ALA A 119 1.53 -10.61 14.38
C ALA A 119 0.71 -11.36 15.44
N LEU A 120 -0.36 -12.06 15.04
CA LEU A 120 -1.15 -12.88 15.97
C LEU A 120 -0.40 -14.12 16.46
N LEU A 121 0.48 -14.70 15.67
CA LEU A 121 1.39 -15.74 16.17
C LEU A 121 2.31 -15.19 17.25
N GLY A 122 2.82 -13.98 17.09
CA GLY A 122 3.59 -13.29 18.13
C GLY A 122 2.78 -13.10 19.42
N TYR A 123 1.52 -12.64 19.30
CA TYR A 123 0.61 -12.57 20.45
C TYR A 123 0.33 -13.93 21.08
N PHE A 124 0.14 -14.98 20.27
CA PHE A 124 -0.07 -16.34 20.78
C PHE A 124 1.12 -16.83 21.62
N ILE A 125 2.32 -16.65 21.13
CA ILE A 125 3.55 -17.04 21.84
C ILE A 125 3.71 -16.23 23.12
N GLY A 126 3.59 -14.92 23.06
CA GLY A 126 3.74 -14.02 24.20
C GLY A 126 2.68 -14.24 25.28
N ASP A 127 1.41 -14.41 24.88
CA ASP A 127 0.31 -14.67 25.80
C ASP A 127 0.45 -16.00 26.52
N ASN A 128 0.88 -17.05 25.80
CA ASN A 128 1.11 -18.37 26.42
C ASN A 128 2.21 -18.30 27.48
N LEU A 129 3.30 -17.60 27.21
CA LEU A 129 4.39 -17.41 28.19
C LEU A 129 3.93 -16.63 29.42
N ARG A 130 2.97 -15.73 29.26
CA ARG A 130 2.40 -14.89 30.35
C ARG A 130 1.16 -15.49 30.99
N GLY A 131 0.64 -16.61 30.49
CA GLY A 131 -0.60 -17.24 30.97
C GLY A 131 -1.86 -16.44 30.64
N LEU A 132 -1.83 -15.55 29.64
CA LEU A 132 -2.96 -14.72 29.24
C LEU A 132 -3.88 -15.47 28.26
N LYS A 133 -5.19 -15.44 28.57
CA LYS A 133 -6.22 -16.10 27.74
C LYS A 133 -7.06 -15.06 27.00
N ARG A 134 -6.55 -14.58 25.86
CA ARG A 134 -7.23 -13.61 24.99
C ARG A 134 -7.48 -14.23 23.62
N ASN A 135 -8.58 -13.87 22.97
CA ASN A 135 -8.77 -14.25 21.58
C ASN A 135 -7.79 -13.50 20.67
N LYS A 136 -7.39 -14.14 19.58
CA LYS A 136 -6.45 -13.63 18.58
C LYS A 136 -7.12 -13.77 17.22
N ILE A 137 -7.53 -12.65 16.62
CA ILE A 137 -8.41 -12.61 15.46
C ILE A 137 -7.77 -11.76 14.35
N ALA A 138 -7.52 -12.36 13.18
CA ALA A 138 -7.14 -11.64 11.97
C ALA A 138 -8.36 -11.45 11.07
N ILE A 139 -8.58 -10.23 10.59
CA ILE A 139 -9.49 -9.96 9.49
C ILE A 139 -8.64 -9.70 8.26
N ILE A 140 -8.69 -10.61 7.29
CA ILE A 140 -7.82 -10.57 6.11
C ILE A 140 -8.64 -10.71 4.83
N GLY A 141 -8.32 -9.93 3.80
CA GLY A 141 -8.90 -10.06 2.47
C GLY A 141 -8.25 -11.19 1.67
N ASP A 142 -8.95 -11.69 0.66
CA ASP A 142 -8.48 -12.75 -0.24
C ASP A 142 -7.16 -12.38 -0.95
N GLY A 143 -7.02 -11.14 -1.44
CA GLY A 143 -5.78 -10.66 -2.03
C GLY A 143 -4.61 -10.66 -1.05
N ALA A 144 -4.83 -10.20 0.18
CA ALA A 144 -3.80 -10.18 1.21
C ALA A 144 -3.42 -11.60 1.70
N LEU A 145 -4.37 -12.54 1.70
CA LEU A 145 -4.11 -13.92 2.07
C LEU A 145 -3.18 -14.64 1.07
N THR A 146 -3.11 -14.20 -0.19
CA THR A 146 -2.20 -14.75 -1.19
C THR A 146 -0.77 -14.21 -1.08
N CYS A 147 -0.53 -13.23 -0.23
CA CYS A 147 0.81 -12.70 0.04
C CYS A 147 1.71 -13.80 0.67
N GLY A 148 2.99 -13.85 0.27
CA GLY A 148 3.96 -14.84 0.76
C GLY A 148 4.00 -14.92 2.28
N MET A 149 4.11 -13.78 2.98
CA MET A 149 4.16 -13.72 4.45
C MET A 149 2.88 -14.30 5.11
N ALA A 150 1.69 -14.07 4.52
CA ALA A 150 0.46 -14.66 5.03
C ALA A 150 0.46 -16.19 4.88
N LEU A 151 0.93 -16.71 3.72
CA LEU A 151 1.04 -18.15 3.47
C LEU A 151 2.09 -18.81 4.38
N GLU A 152 3.23 -18.18 4.59
CA GLU A 152 4.24 -18.61 5.56
C GLU A 152 3.65 -18.75 6.96
N SER A 153 2.86 -17.76 7.38
CA SER A 153 2.21 -17.77 8.68
C SER A 153 1.15 -18.86 8.80
N LEU A 154 0.31 -19.06 7.77
CA LEU A 154 -0.66 -20.15 7.72
C LEU A 154 0.03 -21.51 7.95
N ASN A 155 1.15 -21.72 7.29
CA ASN A 155 1.94 -22.95 7.43
C ASN A 155 2.43 -23.21 8.87
N GLN A 156 2.62 -22.17 9.69
CA GLN A 156 3.08 -22.27 11.08
C GLN A 156 1.94 -22.51 12.09
N LEU A 157 0.70 -22.18 11.75
CA LEU A 157 -0.40 -22.19 12.72
C LEU A 157 -0.58 -23.55 13.41
N LYS A 158 -0.58 -24.62 12.63
CA LYS A 158 -0.79 -26.00 13.14
C LYS A 158 0.44 -26.51 13.89
N SER A 159 1.64 -26.27 13.38
CA SER A 159 2.88 -26.74 14.01
C SER A 159 3.10 -26.13 15.40
N LEU A 160 2.63 -24.91 15.61
CA LEU A 160 2.67 -24.21 16.89
C LEU A 160 1.47 -24.54 17.80
N ASN A 161 0.53 -25.39 17.37
CA ASN A 161 -0.75 -25.63 18.06
C ASN A 161 -1.46 -24.34 18.44
N SER A 162 -1.45 -23.35 17.56
CA SER A 162 -2.05 -22.04 17.82
C SER A 162 -3.57 -22.11 17.83
N ASN A 163 -4.20 -21.20 18.59
CA ASN A 163 -5.65 -21.01 18.60
C ASN A 163 -6.05 -19.69 17.89
N VAL A 164 -5.27 -19.31 16.91
CA VAL A 164 -5.53 -18.10 16.09
C VAL A 164 -6.81 -18.29 15.27
N LYS A 165 -7.62 -17.25 15.23
CA LYS A 165 -8.88 -17.18 14.51
C LYS A 165 -8.70 -16.27 13.29
N ILE A 166 -9.00 -16.78 12.10
CA ILE A 166 -8.90 -16.02 10.86
C ILE A 166 -10.29 -15.78 10.32
N ILE A 167 -10.62 -14.52 10.04
CA ILE A 167 -11.82 -14.12 9.31
C ILE A 167 -11.37 -13.73 7.91
N LEU A 168 -11.57 -14.64 6.96
CA LEU A 168 -11.30 -14.41 5.54
C LEU A 168 -12.47 -13.66 4.93
N ASN A 169 -12.27 -12.39 4.62
CA ASN A 169 -13.26 -11.55 3.96
C ASN A 169 -13.05 -11.53 2.45
N THR A 170 -13.94 -12.17 1.70
CA THR A 170 -13.97 -12.09 0.24
C THR A 170 -15.12 -11.20 -0.22
N ASN A 171 -14.95 -10.51 -1.33
CA ASN A 171 -15.94 -9.56 -1.83
C ASN A 171 -16.18 -9.70 -3.33
N ASP A 172 -17.30 -9.13 -3.83
CA ASP A 172 -17.88 -9.33 -5.17
C ASP A 172 -17.02 -8.92 -6.37
N MET A 173 -15.75 -8.64 -6.21
CA MET A 173 -14.88 -8.26 -7.31
C MET A 173 -14.50 -9.41 -8.25
N ALA A 174 -15.35 -10.42 -8.39
CA ALA A 174 -15.19 -11.51 -9.37
C ALA A 174 -15.19 -11.05 -10.85
N ILE A 175 -15.37 -9.76 -11.12
CA ILE A 175 -15.37 -9.18 -12.49
C ILE A 175 -14.01 -8.57 -12.85
N SER A 176 -13.17 -8.19 -11.91
CA SER A 176 -11.75 -7.91 -12.15
C SER A 176 -10.96 -9.17 -11.81
N ASN A 177 -10.25 -9.71 -12.77
CA ASN A 177 -9.47 -10.94 -12.68
C ASN A 177 -8.82 -11.14 -11.32
N SER A 178 -9.38 -12.06 -10.52
CA SER A 178 -8.72 -12.55 -9.31
C SER A 178 -7.36 -13.09 -9.70
N VAL A 179 -6.29 -12.46 -9.22
CA VAL A 179 -4.94 -12.85 -9.56
C VAL A 179 -4.52 -14.02 -8.70
N GLY A 180 -4.11 -15.11 -9.37
CA GLY A 180 -3.64 -16.33 -8.72
C GLY A 180 -4.72 -17.38 -8.46
N SER A 181 -4.28 -18.65 -8.37
CA SER A 181 -5.17 -19.81 -8.23
C SER A 181 -5.95 -19.80 -6.92
N LEU A 182 -5.34 -19.36 -5.81
CA LEU A 182 -6.02 -19.25 -4.51
C LEU A 182 -7.15 -18.23 -4.52
N SER A 183 -6.92 -17.07 -5.10
CA SER A 183 -7.94 -16.03 -5.22
C SER A 183 -9.10 -16.51 -6.12
N THR A 184 -8.78 -17.22 -7.21
CA THR A 184 -9.77 -17.87 -8.06
C THR A 184 -10.55 -18.97 -7.32
N LEU A 185 -9.88 -19.71 -6.44
CA LEU A 185 -10.49 -20.73 -5.59
C LEU A 185 -11.57 -20.12 -4.68
N PHE A 186 -11.28 -19.00 -4.04
CA PHE A 186 -12.23 -18.29 -3.17
C PHE A 186 -13.40 -17.68 -3.94
N SER A 187 -13.17 -17.15 -5.14
CA SER A 187 -14.23 -16.56 -5.97
C SER A 187 -15.21 -17.61 -6.52
N LYS A 188 -14.75 -18.83 -6.82
CA LYS A 188 -15.61 -19.94 -7.28
C LYS A 188 -16.68 -20.35 -6.25
N VAL A 189 -16.44 -20.14 -4.99
CA VAL A 189 -17.39 -20.47 -3.91
C VAL A 189 -18.72 -19.72 -4.07
N ARG A 190 -18.71 -18.55 -4.69
CA ARG A 190 -19.87 -17.66 -4.83
C ARG A 190 -20.75 -17.92 -6.06
N VAL A 191 -20.18 -18.40 -7.15
CA VAL A 191 -20.83 -18.42 -8.49
C VAL A 191 -21.81 -19.58 -8.67
N LYS A 192 -21.86 -20.56 -7.76
CA LYS A 192 -22.67 -21.76 -7.97
C LYS A 192 -24.10 -21.62 -7.42
N GLU A 193 -25.10 -22.11 -8.20
CA GLU A 193 -26.51 -22.28 -7.77
C GLU A 193 -26.66 -22.92 -6.38
N ASN A 194 -25.70 -23.72 -5.99
CA ASN A 194 -25.63 -24.37 -4.69
C ASN A 194 -25.48 -23.38 -3.52
N TYR A 195 -24.77 -22.23 -3.69
CA TYR A 195 -24.71 -21.20 -2.65
C TYR A 195 -26.10 -20.62 -2.34
N MET A 196 -26.90 -20.33 -3.37
CA MET A 196 -28.28 -19.83 -3.17
C MET A 196 -29.18 -20.86 -2.50
N LYS A 197 -29.03 -22.15 -2.87
CA LYS A 197 -29.75 -23.25 -2.20
C LYS A 197 -29.30 -23.42 -0.75
N MET A 198 -28.00 -23.27 -0.47
CA MET A 198 -27.42 -23.31 0.86
C MET A 198 -27.89 -22.13 1.70
N LYS A 199 -27.83 -20.91 1.19
CA LYS A 199 -28.34 -19.69 1.86
C LYS A 199 -29.82 -19.85 2.25
N LYS A 200 -30.65 -20.43 1.38
CA LYS A 200 -32.05 -20.71 1.67
C LYS A 200 -32.24 -21.77 2.78
N ARG A 201 -31.42 -22.84 2.77
CA ARG A 201 -31.42 -23.88 3.82
C ARG A 201 -30.94 -23.32 5.15
N LEU A 202 -29.83 -22.61 5.18
CA LEU A 202 -29.29 -21.96 6.36
C LEU A 202 -30.31 -21.00 6.99
N LYS A 203 -30.94 -20.16 6.17
CA LYS A 203 -32.00 -19.25 6.61
C LYS A 203 -33.19 -19.98 7.23
N ASN A 204 -33.59 -21.10 6.67
CA ASN A 204 -34.68 -21.94 7.22
C ASN A 204 -34.25 -22.56 8.56
N THR A 205 -33.06 -23.14 8.65
CA THR A 205 -32.51 -23.72 9.89
C THR A 205 -32.36 -22.68 11.00
N LEU A 206 -31.91 -21.48 10.68
CA LEU A 206 -31.73 -20.38 11.63
C LEU A 206 -33.06 -19.77 12.10
N ASN A 207 -34.11 -19.82 11.27
CA ASN A 207 -35.44 -19.36 11.64
C ASN A 207 -36.17 -20.38 12.55
N GLU A 208 -35.78 -21.66 12.51
CA GLU A 208 -36.34 -22.75 13.31
C GLU A 208 -35.58 -22.98 14.62
N THR A 209 -34.44 -22.32 14.83
CA THR A 209 -33.62 -22.46 16.04
C THR A 209 -33.68 -21.21 16.91
N ASP A 210 -34.14 -21.37 18.17
CA ASP A 210 -33.94 -20.36 19.20
C ASP A 210 -32.44 -20.14 19.49
N ILE A 211 -32.05 -18.90 19.78
CA ILE A 211 -30.67 -18.40 19.99
C ILE A 211 -29.89 -19.17 21.09
N GLY A 212 -30.52 -20.11 21.78
CA GLY A 212 -29.94 -20.91 22.86
C GLY A 212 -29.47 -22.31 22.48
N HIS A 213 -29.57 -22.73 21.21
CA HIS A 213 -29.10 -24.06 20.80
C HIS A 213 -27.57 -24.06 20.55
N ASP A 214 -26.95 -25.13 21.07
CA ASP A 214 -25.54 -25.44 21.00
C ASP A 214 -25.00 -25.31 19.57
N PHE A 215 -23.94 -24.54 19.41
CA PHE A 215 -23.22 -24.32 18.15
C PHE A 215 -22.89 -25.64 17.45
N GLU A 216 -22.55 -26.70 18.20
CA GLU A 216 -22.33 -28.03 17.63
C GLU A 216 -23.57 -28.60 16.94
N THR A 217 -24.75 -28.36 17.46
CA THR A 217 -26.02 -28.81 16.87
C THR A 217 -26.32 -28.05 15.57
N VAL A 218 -26.08 -26.75 15.55
CA VAL A 218 -26.20 -25.91 14.35
C VAL A 218 -25.16 -26.34 13.30
N LEU A 219 -23.92 -26.54 13.70
CA LEU A 219 -22.85 -27.03 12.85
C LEU A 219 -23.11 -28.44 12.32
N LYS A 220 -23.65 -29.34 13.15
CA LYS A 220 -24.00 -30.71 12.73
C LYS A 220 -25.08 -30.70 11.67
N LYS A 221 -26.13 -29.89 11.85
CA LYS A 221 -27.18 -29.69 10.82
C LYS A 221 -26.64 -29.05 9.54
N ILE A 222 -25.70 -28.09 9.67
CA ILE A 222 -25.00 -27.48 8.55
C ILE A 222 -24.09 -28.52 7.88
N LYS A 223 -23.28 -29.27 8.63
CA LYS A 223 -22.34 -30.30 8.13
C LYS A 223 -23.06 -31.48 7.47
N ASP A 224 -24.17 -31.91 8.01
CA ASP A 224 -25.00 -32.95 7.40
C ASP A 224 -25.68 -32.48 6.10
N GLY A 225 -25.97 -31.18 5.97
CA GLY A 225 -26.37 -30.52 4.72
C GLY A 225 -25.22 -30.33 3.73
N PHE A 226 -23.98 -30.28 4.20
CA PHE A 226 -22.77 -30.10 3.39
C PHE A 226 -22.17 -31.41 2.83
N LYS A 227 -22.45 -32.56 3.43
CA LYS A 227 -21.89 -33.87 2.99
C LYS A 227 -22.13 -34.23 1.52
N TYR A 228 -22.96 -33.48 0.84
CA TYR A 228 -23.35 -33.74 -0.59
C TYR A 228 -23.15 -32.54 -1.52
N SER A 229 -22.40 -31.52 -1.16
CA SER A 229 -22.27 -30.32 -1.99
C SER A 229 -20.79 -29.93 -2.21
N ILE A 230 -20.29 -30.27 -3.35
CA ILE A 230 -19.36 -29.68 -4.34
C ILE A 230 -18.32 -28.58 -3.88
N TYR A 231 -18.05 -28.39 -2.58
CA TYR A 231 -17.03 -27.46 -2.09
C TYR A 231 -15.82 -28.20 -1.50
N GLU A 232 -15.23 -29.10 -2.28
CA GLU A 232 -14.05 -29.84 -1.83
C GLU A 232 -12.78 -28.97 -1.83
N GLU A 233 -12.67 -28.01 -2.78
CA GLU A 233 -11.38 -27.35 -3.05
C GLU A 233 -10.89 -26.37 -1.94
N PRO A 234 -11.64 -25.32 -1.47
CA PRO A 234 -11.11 -24.43 -0.43
C PRO A 234 -11.05 -25.10 0.93
N VAL A 235 -12.01 -25.96 1.25
CA VAL A 235 -12.08 -26.70 2.51
C VAL A 235 -10.87 -27.62 2.61
N GLY A 236 -10.56 -28.41 1.57
CA GLY A 236 -9.41 -29.31 1.53
C GLY A 236 -8.10 -28.58 1.76
N PHE A 237 -7.87 -27.47 1.09
CA PHE A 237 -6.62 -26.69 1.24
C PHE A 237 -6.34 -26.29 2.69
N PHE A 238 -7.31 -25.72 3.41
CA PHE A 238 -7.10 -25.31 4.80
C PHE A 238 -7.11 -26.46 5.78
N GLU A 239 -7.96 -27.49 5.59
CA GLU A 239 -8.01 -28.64 6.46
C GLU A 239 -6.75 -29.51 6.35
N ASP A 240 -6.17 -29.65 5.18
CA ASP A 240 -4.87 -30.31 4.96
C ASP A 240 -3.72 -29.56 5.68
N MET A 241 -3.81 -28.23 5.77
CA MET A 241 -2.91 -27.41 6.59
C MET A 241 -3.23 -27.50 8.10
N GLY A 242 -4.27 -28.25 8.50
CA GLY A 242 -4.72 -28.40 9.89
C GLY A 242 -5.45 -27.15 10.42
N ILE A 243 -6.00 -26.34 9.55
CA ILE A 243 -6.81 -25.17 9.87
C ILE A 243 -8.29 -25.52 9.63
N LYS A 244 -9.09 -25.49 10.69
CA LYS A 244 -10.52 -25.80 10.58
C LYS A 244 -11.26 -24.72 9.81
N TYR A 245 -11.96 -25.09 8.75
CA TYR A 245 -12.65 -24.15 7.87
C TYR A 245 -14.16 -24.13 8.13
N TYR A 246 -14.74 -22.91 8.23
CA TYR A 246 -16.17 -22.67 8.30
C TYR A 246 -16.60 -21.58 7.32
N GLY A 247 -17.79 -21.72 6.81
CA GLY A 247 -18.38 -20.77 5.86
C GLY A 247 -18.60 -21.38 4.47
N PRO A 248 -18.95 -20.58 3.44
CA PRO A 248 -19.05 -19.13 3.52
C PRO A 248 -20.29 -18.62 4.27
N VAL A 249 -20.17 -17.51 4.98
CA VAL A 249 -21.21 -16.82 5.75
C VAL A 249 -21.56 -15.49 5.10
N ASP A 250 -22.83 -15.09 5.14
CA ASP A 250 -23.26 -13.77 4.66
C ASP A 250 -22.75 -12.65 5.58
N GLY A 251 -21.76 -11.89 5.11
CA GLY A 251 -21.14 -10.80 5.86
C GLY A 251 -22.05 -9.58 6.12
N HIS A 252 -23.26 -9.58 5.55
CA HIS A 252 -24.27 -8.54 5.77
C HIS A 252 -25.45 -9.01 6.64
N ASN A 253 -25.40 -10.25 7.14
CA ASN A 253 -26.40 -10.80 8.07
C ASN A 253 -25.83 -10.87 9.49
N ILE A 254 -26.09 -9.85 10.30
CA ILE A 254 -25.56 -9.75 11.68
C ILE A 254 -25.94 -10.99 12.52
N LYS A 255 -27.17 -11.48 12.43
CA LYS A 255 -27.64 -12.65 13.19
C LYS A 255 -26.87 -13.93 12.81
N GLU A 256 -26.61 -14.14 11.52
CA GLU A 256 -25.83 -15.27 11.02
C GLU A 256 -24.37 -15.15 11.48
N LEU A 257 -23.77 -13.98 11.31
CA LEU A 257 -22.41 -13.69 11.78
C LEU A 257 -22.23 -13.96 13.27
N GLU A 258 -23.16 -13.53 14.11
CA GLU A 258 -23.08 -13.75 15.58
C GLU A 258 -23.04 -15.22 15.96
N ILE A 259 -23.80 -16.08 15.27
CA ILE A 259 -23.80 -17.52 15.52
C ILE A 259 -22.41 -18.11 15.25
N PHE A 260 -21.84 -17.81 14.09
CA PHE A 260 -20.51 -18.32 13.72
C PHE A 260 -19.40 -17.70 14.57
N LEU A 261 -19.46 -16.41 14.86
CA LEU A 261 -18.49 -15.72 15.71
C LEU A 261 -18.49 -16.24 17.15
N ASN A 262 -19.66 -16.55 17.73
CA ASN A 262 -19.74 -17.22 19.02
C ASN A 262 -19.12 -18.63 18.98
N GLY A 263 -19.36 -19.37 17.90
CA GLY A 263 -18.78 -20.68 17.73
C GLY A 263 -17.25 -20.65 17.66
N ILE A 264 -16.68 -19.77 16.85
CA ILE A 264 -15.22 -19.64 16.78
C ILE A 264 -14.61 -19.06 18.06
N LYS A 265 -15.35 -18.24 18.81
CA LYS A 265 -14.90 -17.72 20.11
C LYS A 265 -14.61 -18.84 21.08
N ASN A 266 -15.49 -19.82 21.14
CA ASN A 266 -15.41 -20.95 22.07
C ASN A 266 -14.51 -22.09 21.56
N TYR A 267 -14.09 -22.06 20.29
CA TYR A 267 -13.21 -23.07 19.73
C TYR A 267 -11.74 -22.83 20.12
N ASN A 268 -11.11 -23.82 20.76
CA ASN A 268 -9.75 -23.75 21.28
C ASN A 268 -8.87 -24.97 20.90
N GLU A 269 -9.34 -25.86 20.01
CA GLU A 269 -8.64 -27.08 19.62
C GLU A 269 -7.58 -26.88 18.52
N GLY A 270 -7.42 -25.67 18.03
CA GLY A 270 -6.45 -25.34 16.99
C GLY A 270 -6.79 -24.06 16.22
N PRO A 271 -6.10 -23.79 15.12
CA PRO A 271 -6.40 -22.67 14.26
C PRO A 271 -7.73 -22.87 13.52
N ILE A 272 -8.47 -21.80 13.31
CA ILE A 272 -9.77 -21.81 12.67
C ILE A 272 -9.91 -20.65 11.70
N LEU A 273 -10.53 -20.90 10.53
CA LEU A 273 -10.84 -19.90 9.52
C LEU A 273 -12.35 -19.82 9.32
N LEU A 274 -12.90 -18.63 9.46
CA LEU A 274 -14.26 -18.27 9.08
C LEU A 274 -14.24 -17.50 7.76
N HIS A 275 -14.82 -18.08 6.71
CA HIS A 275 -14.96 -17.43 5.43
C HIS A 275 -16.24 -16.59 5.38
N VAL A 276 -16.11 -15.28 5.15
CA VAL A 276 -17.21 -14.32 5.13
C VAL A 276 -17.29 -13.66 3.76
N LEU A 277 -18.49 -13.58 3.20
CA LEU A 277 -18.77 -12.95 1.92
C LEU A 277 -19.36 -11.56 2.14
N THR A 278 -18.69 -10.53 1.60
CA THR A 278 -19.17 -9.14 1.67
C THR A 278 -19.32 -8.54 0.27
N THR A 279 -19.93 -7.37 0.20
CA THR A 279 -20.07 -6.58 -1.03
C THR A 279 -19.38 -5.24 -0.84
N LYS A 280 -18.39 -4.91 -1.65
CA LYS A 280 -17.73 -3.60 -1.62
C LYS A 280 -18.72 -2.49 -1.94
N GLY A 281 -18.70 -1.43 -1.13
CA GLY A 281 -19.59 -0.28 -1.34
C GLY A 281 -21.01 -0.47 -0.81
N LYS A 282 -21.31 -1.57 -0.09
CA LYS A 282 -22.63 -1.96 0.40
C LYS A 282 -23.43 -0.80 0.98
N GLY A 283 -24.68 -0.62 0.50
CA GLY A 283 -25.61 0.40 0.96
C GLY A 283 -25.46 1.78 0.30
N VAL A 284 -24.49 1.95 -0.62
CA VAL A 284 -24.31 3.16 -1.43
C VAL A 284 -24.25 2.78 -2.91
N GLU A 285 -25.37 2.90 -3.61
CA GLU A 285 -25.54 2.43 -5.00
C GLU A 285 -24.44 2.94 -5.94
N LEU A 286 -24.04 4.20 -5.82
CA LEU A 286 -22.97 4.82 -6.60
C LEU A 286 -21.63 4.06 -6.43
N VAL A 287 -21.35 3.59 -5.22
CA VAL A 287 -20.11 2.91 -4.85
C VAL A 287 -20.20 1.42 -5.17
N GLU A 288 -21.35 0.77 -4.93
CA GLU A 288 -21.60 -0.63 -5.30
C GLU A 288 -21.42 -0.86 -6.81
N ASN A 289 -21.93 0.06 -7.64
CA ASN A 289 -21.83 -0.01 -9.09
C ASN A 289 -20.42 0.25 -9.64
N ASN A 290 -19.54 0.89 -8.84
CA ASN A 290 -18.18 1.27 -9.25
C ASN A 290 -17.13 1.04 -8.13
N PRO A 291 -17.05 -0.16 -7.54
CA PRO A 291 -16.25 -0.38 -6.32
C PRO A 291 -14.75 -0.17 -6.51
N SER A 292 -14.20 -0.41 -7.70
CA SER A 292 -12.79 -0.17 -8.01
C SER A 292 -12.46 1.33 -8.02
N LYS A 293 -13.33 2.17 -8.62
CA LYS A 293 -13.18 3.62 -8.66
C LYS A 293 -13.20 4.24 -7.26
N TYR A 294 -13.99 3.66 -6.35
CA TYR A 294 -14.14 4.12 -4.97
C TYR A 294 -13.33 3.29 -3.97
N HIS A 295 -12.42 2.43 -4.45
CA HIS A 295 -11.47 1.74 -3.58
C HIS A 295 -10.52 2.75 -2.91
N GLY A 296 -9.94 3.68 -3.68
CA GLY A 296 -9.21 4.83 -3.19
C GLY A 296 -9.79 6.11 -3.79
N VAL A 297 -10.56 6.88 -3.01
CA VAL A 297 -11.10 8.17 -3.46
C VAL A 297 -9.96 9.19 -3.42
N SER A 298 -9.70 9.81 -4.57
CA SER A 298 -8.82 10.98 -4.67
C SER A 298 -9.47 12.02 -5.59
N LYS A 299 -9.43 13.29 -5.21
CA LYS A 299 -9.89 14.39 -6.08
C LYS A 299 -8.89 14.57 -7.21
N LYS A 300 -9.31 14.38 -8.46
CA LYS A 300 -8.48 14.75 -9.61
C LYS A 300 -8.35 16.26 -9.68
N ALA A 301 -7.12 16.75 -9.79
CA ALA A 301 -6.84 18.17 -10.02
C ALA A 301 -6.95 18.48 -11.53
N GLY A 302 -8.14 18.74 -12.04
CA GLY A 302 -8.36 19.26 -13.40
C GLY A 302 -7.81 18.36 -14.54
N GLU A 303 -7.25 18.98 -15.57
CA GLU A 303 -6.69 18.33 -16.79
C GLU A 303 -5.25 17.79 -16.61
N ALA A 304 -4.72 17.78 -15.38
CA ALA A 304 -3.37 17.29 -15.10
C ALA A 304 -3.31 15.76 -15.11
N ILE A 305 -2.22 15.19 -15.65
CA ILE A 305 -1.92 13.76 -15.61
C ILE A 305 -0.94 13.44 -14.47
N SER A 306 -1.12 12.29 -13.83
CA SER A 306 -0.21 11.84 -12.78
C SER A 306 1.06 11.23 -13.36
N PHE A 307 2.14 11.16 -12.55
CA PHE A 307 3.37 10.48 -12.94
C PHE A 307 3.12 9.01 -13.29
N SER A 308 2.24 8.32 -12.57
CA SER A 308 1.82 6.95 -12.91
C SER A 308 1.12 6.87 -14.29
N GLU A 309 0.24 7.84 -14.61
CA GLU A 309 -0.39 7.91 -15.94
C GLU A 309 0.66 8.22 -17.03
N ILE A 310 1.68 9.04 -16.73
CA ILE A 310 2.82 9.29 -17.64
C ILE A 310 3.55 7.99 -17.98
N VAL A 311 3.83 7.15 -16.97
CA VAL A 311 4.38 5.80 -17.18
C VAL A 311 3.49 4.99 -18.12
N GLY A 312 2.20 4.91 -17.80
CA GLY A 312 1.23 4.14 -18.58
C GLY A 312 1.13 4.58 -20.06
N TYR A 313 1.06 5.89 -20.33
CA TYR A 313 1.01 6.43 -21.69
C TYR A 313 2.34 6.21 -22.43
N THR A 314 3.48 6.39 -21.76
CA THR A 314 4.79 6.16 -22.35
C THR A 314 4.96 4.70 -22.77
N LEU A 315 4.64 3.76 -21.88
CA LEU A 315 4.71 2.33 -22.19
C LEU A 315 3.69 1.90 -23.26
N LYS A 316 2.49 2.48 -23.27
CA LYS A 316 1.49 2.27 -24.33
C LYS A 316 2.04 2.71 -25.71
N TYR A 317 2.71 3.84 -25.77
CA TYR A 317 3.36 4.31 -27.02
C TYR A 317 4.45 3.33 -27.48
N LEU A 318 5.19 2.77 -26.54
CA LEU A 318 6.29 1.84 -26.78
C LEU A 318 5.86 0.37 -26.92
N LYS A 319 4.57 0.08 -26.99
CA LYS A 319 4.03 -1.31 -26.97
C LYS A 319 4.60 -2.25 -28.05
N ASN A 320 5.14 -1.73 -29.14
CA ASN A 320 5.74 -2.52 -30.22
C ASN A 320 7.21 -2.93 -29.95
N PHE A 321 7.83 -2.44 -28.88
CA PHE A 321 9.20 -2.84 -28.48
C PHE A 321 9.15 -4.11 -27.61
N GLU A 322 10.29 -4.80 -27.50
CA GLU A 322 10.43 -6.03 -26.73
C GLU A 322 10.63 -5.74 -25.24
N PHE A 323 9.54 -5.54 -24.52
CA PHE A 323 9.49 -5.47 -23.07
C PHE A 323 8.20 -6.09 -22.55
N ILE A 324 8.19 -6.44 -21.26
CA ILE A 324 6.97 -6.77 -20.51
C ILE A 324 6.96 -6.02 -19.17
N ALA A 325 5.77 -5.73 -18.65
CA ALA A 325 5.61 -4.97 -17.40
C ALA A 325 4.98 -5.82 -16.32
N PHE A 326 5.49 -5.70 -15.10
CA PHE A 326 5.00 -6.37 -13.90
C PHE A 326 4.49 -5.37 -12.86
N THR A 327 3.44 -5.75 -12.13
CA THR A 327 2.94 -5.01 -10.97
C THR A 327 2.40 -5.96 -9.90
N ALA A 328 2.29 -5.45 -8.67
CA ALA A 328 1.86 -6.19 -7.48
C ALA A 328 0.44 -5.77 -7.06
N ALA A 329 -0.59 -6.29 -7.72
CA ALA A 329 -2.02 -6.00 -7.48
C ALA A 329 -2.42 -4.53 -7.67
N MET A 330 -1.61 -3.72 -8.40
CA MET A 330 -1.79 -2.28 -8.49
C MET A 330 -1.77 -1.72 -9.92
N PRO A 331 -2.40 -2.36 -10.93
CA PRO A 331 -2.32 -1.87 -12.30
C PRO A 331 -2.94 -0.49 -12.51
N ASP A 332 -3.97 -0.14 -11.73
CA ASP A 332 -4.57 1.21 -11.76
C ASP A 332 -3.68 2.24 -11.06
N GLY A 333 -3.10 1.87 -9.93
CA GLY A 333 -2.27 2.75 -9.12
C GLY A 333 -0.95 3.13 -9.79
N THR A 334 -0.36 2.23 -10.56
CA THR A 334 0.90 2.42 -11.32
C THR A 334 0.66 2.94 -12.75
N GLY A 335 -0.59 3.08 -13.19
CA GLY A 335 -0.92 3.48 -14.56
C GLY A 335 -0.76 2.36 -15.60
N LEU A 336 -0.29 1.17 -15.23
CA LEU A 336 -0.12 0.02 -16.14
C LEU A 336 -1.43 -0.48 -16.75
N ASN A 337 -2.59 -0.14 -16.18
CA ASN A 337 -3.90 -0.38 -16.78
C ASN A 337 -4.05 0.30 -18.15
N ILE A 338 -3.36 1.41 -18.41
CA ILE A 338 -3.34 2.11 -19.71
C ILE A 338 -2.66 1.24 -20.76
N LEU A 339 -1.49 0.67 -20.44
CA LEU A 339 -0.82 -0.30 -21.30
C LEU A 339 -1.63 -1.58 -21.43
N LYS A 340 -2.19 -2.11 -20.35
CA LYS A 340 -2.98 -3.36 -20.33
C LYS A 340 -4.20 -3.30 -21.23
N LYS A 341 -4.87 -2.15 -21.34
CA LYS A 341 -5.99 -1.94 -22.27
C LYS A 341 -5.55 -1.96 -23.72
N ALA A 342 -4.32 -1.53 -24.02
CA ALA A 342 -3.78 -1.46 -25.39
C ALA A 342 -3.04 -2.74 -25.81
N SER A 343 -2.43 -3.45 -24.87
CA SER A 343 -1.62 -4.66 -25.09
C SER A 343 -1.64 -5.52 -23.81
N PRO A 344 -2.73 -6.27 -23.57
CA PRO A 344 -2.92 -7.03 -22.33
C PRO A 344 -1.84 -8.11 -22.10
N GLU A 345 -1.27 -8.65 -23.18
CA GLU A 345 -0.18 -9.65 -23.16
C GLU A 345 1.15 -9.13 -22.61
N LYS A 346 1.30 -7.81 -22.50
CA LYS A 346 2.52 -7.17 -22.00
C LYS A 346 2.46 -6.85 -20.50
N VAL A 347 1.31 -6.99 -19.84
CA VAL A 347 1.15 -6.62 -18.44
C VAL A 347 0.80 -7.82 -17.58
N PHE A 348 1.69 -8.15 -16.67
CA PHE A 348 1.56 -9.23 -15.71
C PHE A 348 1.34 -8.65 -14.31
N ASP A 349 0.11 -8.78 -13.83
CA ASP A 349 -0.23 -8.55 -12.44
C ASP A 349 -0.15 -9.90 -11.71
N LEU A 350 0.79 -10.04 -10.78
CA LEU A 350 1.00 -11.30 -10.05
C LEU A 350 0.44 -11.28 -8.62
N GLY A 351 -0.41 -10.28 -8.30
CA GLY A 351 -0.95 -10.10 -6.95
C GLY A 351 0.07 -9.47 -6.00
N ILE A 352 -0.20 -9.55 -4.70
CA ILE A 352 0.68 -8.97 -3.66
C ILE A 352 1.87 -9.91 -3.41
N THR A 353 2.82 -9.93 -4.35
CA THR A 353 3.94 -10.88 -4.37
C THR A 353 5.24 -10.20 -4.80
N GLU A 354 5.56 -9.04 -4.26
CA GLU A 354 6.67 -8.19 -4.67
C GLU A 354 8.01 -8.95 -4.80
N PRO A 355 8.45 -9.78 -3.82
CA PRO A 355 9.70 -10.54 -3.96
C PRO A 355 9.67 -11.53 -5.13
N SER A 356 8.55 -12.24 -5.32
CA SER A 356 8.37 -13.18 -6.43
C SER A 356 8.40 -12.48 -7.79
N ILE A 357 7.81 -11.27 -7.89
CA ILE A 357 7.84 -10.45 -9.10
C ILE A 357 9.28 -10.11 -9.48
N VAL A 358 10.09 -9.67 -8.51
CA VAL A 358 11.50 -9.31 -8.75
C VAL A 358 12.30 -10.51 -9.26
N THR A 359 12.16 -11.67 -8.63
CA THR A 359 12.82 -12.91 -9.06
C THR A 359 12.33 -13.36 -10.44
N THR A 360 11.02 -13.26 -10.71
CA THR A 360 10.44 -13.58 -12.03
C THR A 360 10.99 -12.64 -13.11
N ALA A 361 11.04 -11.34 -12.84
CA ALA A 361 11.60 -10.35 -13.75
C ALA A 361 13.10 -10.62 -14.03
N ALA A 362 13.86 -10.99 -13.01
CA ALA A 362 15.25 -11.41 -13.17
C ALA A 362 15.38 -12.57 -14.18
N ALA A 363 14.56 -13.60 -14.03
CA ALA A 363 14.57 -14.74 -14.96
C ALA A 363 14.13 -14.36 -16.37
N VAL A 364 13.15 -13.47 -16.51
CA VAL A 364 12.71 -12.95 -17.82
C VAL A 364 13.83 -12.23 -18.53
N SER A 365 14.61 -11.42 -17.83
CA SER A 365 15.74 -10.68 -18.46
C SER A 365 16.77 -11.61 -19.11
N ILE A 366 16.96 -12.82 -18.58
CA ILE A 366 17.84 -13.85 -19.15
C ILE A 366 17.34 -14.35 -20.52
N THR A 367 16.02 -14.26 -20.76
CA THR A 367 15.44 -14.65 -22.07
C THR A 367 15.65 -13.60 -23.17
N GLY A 368 16.23 -12.45 -22.83
CA GLY A 368 16.47 -11.33 -23.75
C GLY A 368 15.34 -10.30 -23.83
N ILE A 369 14.22 -10.51 -23.11
CA ILE A 369 13.12 -9.55 -23.00
C ILE A 369 13.41 -8.59 -21.85
N LEU A 370 13.24 -7.27 -22.06
CA LEU A 370 13.40 -6.28 -21.01
C LEU A 370 12.20 -6.31 -20.03
N PRO A 371 12.38 -6.73 -18.77
CA PRO A 371 11.33 -6.62 -17.78
C PRO A 371 11.28 -5.21 -17.18
N VAL A 372 10.09 -4.65 -17.08
CA VAL A 372 9.78 -3.39 -16.39
C VAL A 372 8.97 -3.75 -15.14
N VAL A 373 9.49 -3.45 -13.96
CA VAL A 373 8.83 -3.74 -12.67
C VAL A 373 8.35 -2.43 -12.08
N ASP A 374 7.03 -2.21 -12.04
CA ASP A 374 6.42 -1.00 -11.52
C ASP A 374 5.67 -1.30 -10.21
N ILE A 375 6.29 -0.88 -9.10
CA ILE A 375 5.83 -1.11 -7.74
C ILE A 375 6.06 0.17 -6.92
N TYR A 376 5.16 0.46 -5.97
CA TYR A 376 5.35 1.59 -5.06
C TYR A 376 6.65 1.47 -4.27
N SER A 377 7.37 2.57 -4.14
CA SER A 377 8.66 2.64 -3.45
C SER A 377 8.64 1.99 -2.07
N THR A 378 7.61 2.27 -1.26
CA THR A 378 7.44 1.66 0.08
C THR A 378 7.26 0.15 0.02
N PHE A 379 6.54 -0.40 -0.98
CA PHE A 379 6.31 -1.85 -1.10
C PHE A 379 7.51 -2.58 -1.69
N MET A 380 8.34 -1.90 -2.49
CA MET A 380 9.59 -2.48 -3.02
C MET A 380 10.58 -2.88 -1.90
N GLN A 381 10.46 -2.31 -0.70
CA GLN A 381 11.27 -2.70 0.47
C GLN A 381 11.18 -4.20 0.78
N ARG A 382 10.04 -4.85 0.49
CA ARG A 382 9.86 -6.30 0.68
C ARG A 382 10.76 -7.14 -0.21
N SER A 383 11.23 -6.58 -1.32
CA SER A 383 12.05 -7.27 -2.32
C SER A 383 13.53 -6.99 -2.17
N PHE A 384 13.98 -6.38 -1.07
CA PHE A 384 15.38 -5.97 -0.90
C PHE A 384 16.35 -7.14 -1.09
N ASP A 385 16.06 -8.30 -0.51
CA ASP A 385 16.86 -9.52 -0.70
C ASP A 385 16.87 -9.97 -2.17
N SER A 386 15.69 -10.08 -2.81
CA SER A 386 15.57 -10.48 -4.22
C SER A 386 16.29 -9.52 -5.17
N ILE A 387 16.27 -8.21 -4.88
CA ILE A 387 17.03 -7.22 -5.66
C ILE A 387 18.53 -7.50 -5.56
N ILE A 388 19.04 -7.79 -4.37
CA ILE A 388 20.46 -8.10 -4.15
C ILE A 388 20.84 -9.42 -4.81
N HIS A 389 20.17 -10.51 -4.41
CA HIS A 389 20.55 -11.87 -4.72
C HIS A 389 20.19 -12.27 -6.15
N ASP A 390 18.93 -12.00 -6.57
CA ASP A 390 18.43 -12.53 -7.84
C ASP A 390 18.74 -11.59 -9.01
N VAL A 391 18.88 -10.29 -8.78
CA VAL A 391 19.06 -9.30 -9.84
C VAL A 391 20.49 -8.73 -9.86
N ALA A 392 20.90 -8.03 -8.78
CA ALA A 392 22.13 -7.24 -8.80
C ALA A 392 23.39 -8.12 -8.80
N LEU A 393 23.44 -9.17 -7.97
CA LEU A 393 24.56 -10.12 -7.92
C LEU A 393 24.80 -10.77 -9.27
N GLN A 394 23.74 -11.02 -10.03
CA GLN A 394 23.78 -11.62 -11.37
C GLN A 394 23.89 -10.57 -12.49
N LYS A 395 23.91 -9.27 -12.16
CA LYS A 395 23.99 -8.13 -13.11
C LYS A 395 22.88 -8.14 -14.17
N LEU A 396 21.69 -8.58 -13.82
CA LEU A 396 20.59 -8.76 -14.75
C LEU A 396 19.93 -7.42 -15.10
N PRO A 397 19.65 -7.13 -16.39
CA PRO A 397 19.05 -5.89 -16.83
C PRO A 397 17.54 -5.89 -16.55
N VAL A 398 17.14 -5.36 -15.39
CA VAL A 398 15.75 -5.15 -14.97
C VAL A 398 15.53 -3.65 -14.79
N LEU A 399 14.50 -3.09 -15.42
CA LEU A 399 14.08 -1.71 -15.24
C LEU A 399 13.03 -1.63 -14.12
N PHE A 400 13.39 -1.01 -13.01
CA PHE A 400 12.49 -0.77 -11.88
C PHE A 400 11.94 0.65 -11.92
N LEU A 401 10.62 0.77 -11.85
CA LEU A 401 9.88 2.01 -11.71
C LEU A 401 9.36 2.08 -10.28
N LEU A 402 9.96 2.96 -9.46
CA LEU A 402 9.59 3.15 -8.07
C LEU A 402 8.56 4.28 -7.97
N ASP A 403 7.31 3.92 -8.11
CA ASP A 403 6.20 4.87 -8.02
C ASP A 403 6.02 5.33 -6.56
N ARG A 404 5.58 6.55 -6.36
CA ARG A 404 5.36 7.15 -5.03
C ARG A 404 6.61 7.21 -4.16
N ALA A 405 7.76 7.50 -4.76
CA ALA A 405 8.97 7.82 -4.02
C ALA A 405 8.80 9.15 -3.27
N GLY A 406 9.42 9.27 -2.10
CA GLY A 406 9.30 10.45 -1.23
C GLY A 406 8.00 10.48 -0.43
N LEU A 407 7.50 11.69 -0.14
CA LEU A 407 6.31 11.92 0.68
C LEU A 407 5.03 11.72 -0.15
N VAL A 408 4.12 10.87 0.32
CA VAL A 408 2.90 10.48 -0.43
C VAL A 408 1.62 11.14 0.06
N GLY A 409 1.69 11.94 1.14
CA GLY A 409 0.54 12.68 1.63
C GLY A 409 -0.28 11.91 2.67
N GLU A 410 -1.57 11.77 2.43
CA GLU A 410 -2.58 11.36 3.41
C GLU A 410 -2.47 9.89 3.85
N ASP A 411 -1.74 9.05 3.13
CA ASP A 411 -1.48 7.65 3.51
C ASP A 411 -0.44 7.53 4.63
N GLY A 412 0.39 8.56 4.81
CA GLY A 412 1.26 8.72 5.96
C GLY A 412 2.45 7.76 6.02
N SER A 413 2.95 7.57 7.24
CA SER A 413 4.23 6.90 7.54
C SER A 413 4.37 5.48 6.98
N THR A 414 3.26 4.76 6.80
CA THR A 414 3.28 3.40 6.23
C THR A 414 3.49 3.38 4.71
N HIS A 415 3.29 4.52 4.04
CA HIS A 415 3.31 4.60 2.58
C HIS A 415 4.36 5.55 2.01
N HIS A 416 5.04 6.38 2.83
CA HIS A 416 6.13 7.22 2.36
C HIS A 416 7.26 6.38 1.77
N GLY A 417 7.66 6.70 0.54
CA GLY A 417 8.76 6.07 -0.19
C GLY A 417 10.10 6.77 0.06
N VAL A 418 10.44 7.04 1.33
CA VAL A 418 11.59 7.88 1.69
C VAL A 418 12.89 7.11 1.90
N PHE A 419 12.83 5.78 1.95
CA PHE A 419 14.00 4.93 2.24
C PHE A 419 14.65 4.32 0.99
N ASP A 420 14.07 4.51 -0.18
CA ASP A 420 14.51 3.86 -1.43
C ASP A 420 15.94 4.23 -1.81
N ILE A 421 16.33 5.51 -1.75
CA ILE A 421 17.71 5.94 -2.00
C ILE A 421 18.66 5.23 -1.04
N SER A 422 18.34 5.24 0.25
CA SER A 422 19.22 4.73 1.30
C SER A 422 19.52 3.24 1.15
N TYR A 423 18.49 2.38 0.99
CA TYR A 423 18.74 0.95 0.90
C TYR A 423 19.28 0.53 -0.48
N LEU A 424 18.90 1.20 -1.56
CA LEU A 424 19.42 0.88 -2.89
C LEU A 424 20.88 1.29 -3.07
N ARG A 425 21.31 2.41 -2.47
CA ARG A 425 22.72 2.83 -2.56
C ARG A 425 23.69 1.81 -1.98
N LEU A 426 23.26 0.95 -1.05
CA LEU A 426 24.08 -0.12 -0.48
C LEU A 426 24.44 -1.19 -1.53
N ILE A 427 23.60 -1.41 -2.54
CA ILE A 427 23.74 -2.49 -3.50
C ILE A 427 24.78 -2.13 -4.57
N PRO A 428 25.85 -2.94 -4.78
CA PRO A 428 26.84 -2.67 -5.81
C PRO A 428 26.25 -2.74 -7.24
N ASP A 429 26.84 -2.01 -8.15
CA ASP A 429 26.67 -2.13 -9.62
C ASP A 429 25.23 -1.97 -10.14
N ILE A 430 24.42 -1.16 -9.45
CA ILE A 430 23.08 -0.74 -9.89
C ILE A 430 23.05 0.74 -10.27
N GLU A 431 22.01 1.16 -10.96
CA GLU A 431 21.74 2.56 -11.29
C GLU A 431 20.50 3.08 -10.58
N ILE A 432 20.58 4.28 -10.02
CA ILE A 432 19.47 4.96 -9.36
C ILE A 432 19.30 6.34 -9.97
N LEU A 433 18.15 6.58 -10.56
CA LEU A 433 17.80 7.79 -11.29
C LEU A 433 16.57 8.47 -10.70
N ALA A 434 16.52 9.80 -10.78
CA ALA A 434 15.40 10.61 -10.34
C ALA A 434 15.08 11.67 -11.41
N PRO A 435 13.96 11.57 -12.13
CA PRO A 435 13.55 12.55 -13.12
C PRO A 435 13.19 13.88 -12.47
N GLN A 436 13.54 14.99 -13.10
CA GLN A 436 13.21 16.33 -12.60
C GLN A 436 11.74 16.72 -12.78
N ASP A 437 11.05 16.09 -13.76
CA ASP A 437 9.65 16.32 -14.10
C ASP A 437 9.07 15.12 -14.88
N GLY A 438 7.79 15.18 -15.23
CA GLY A 438 7.12 14.10 -15.95
C GLY A 438 7.63 13.88 -17.38
N LYS A 439 8.07 14.94 -18.08
CA LYS A 439 8.70 14.80 -19.42
C LYS A 439 10.04 14.07 -19.31
N ASP A 440 10.82 14.37 -18.29
CA ASP A 440 12.09 13.69 -18.03
C ASP A 440 11.87 12.22 -17.68
N LEU A 441 10.85 11.89 -16.87
CA LEU A 441 10.45 10.51 -16.61
C LEU A 441 10.13 9.75 -17.90
N ALA A 442 9.28 10.33 -18.74
CA ALA A 442 8.89 9.73 -20.01
C ALA A 442 10.09 9.52 -20.93
N ASN A 443 10.99 10.50 -21.01
CA ASN A 443 12.21 10.43 -21.82
C ASN A 443 13.20 9.37 -21.30
N MET A 444 13.33 9.20 -19.99
CA MET A 444 14.14 8.13 -19.39
C MET A 444 13.59 6.75 -19.78
N ILE A 445 12.29 6.52 -19.59
CA ILE A 445 11.63 5.25 -19.95
C ILE A 445 11.79 4.98 -21.44
N TYR A 446 11.49 5.99 -22.28
CA TYR A 446 11.69 5.91 -23.73
C TYR A 446 13.12 5.51 -24.08
N THR A 447 14.11 6.17 -23.47
CA THR A 447 15.52 5.92 -23.74
C THR A 447 15.93 4.49 -23.39
N PHE A 448 15.51 3.99 -22.22
CA PHE A 448 15.91 2.67 -21.75
C PHE A 448 15.20 1.53 -22.49
N ILE A 449 13.96 1.71 -22.92
CA ILE A 449 13.28 0.71 -23.75
C ILE A 449 13.87 0.69 -25.15
N LEU A 450 14.24 1.85 -25.72
CA LEU A 450 14.79 1.93 -27.07
C LEU A 450 16.24 1.44 -27.15
N LYS A 451 17.08 1.79 -26.17
CA LYS A 451 18.52 1.47 -26.19
C LYS A 451 18.87 0.20 -25.39
N GLY A 452 17.95 -0.29 -24.57
CA GLY A 452 18.25 -1.31 -23.57
C GLY A 452 18.98 -0.74 -22.35
N ILE A 453 19.17 -1.59 -21.36
CA ILE A 453 19.95 -1.34 -20.14
C ILE A 453 20.92 -2.51 -19.95
N GLU A 454 22.08 -2.24 -19.34
CA GLU A 454 23.13 -3.25 -19.14
C GLU A 454 23.17 -3.81 -17.71
N LYS A 455 22.47 -3.16 -16.77
CA LYS A 455 22.45 -3.50 -15.35
C LYS A 455 21.12 -3.08 -14.71
N PRO A 456 20.84 -3.53 -13.49
CA PRO A 456 19.63 -3.11 -12.77
C PRO A 456 19.53 -1.60 -12.69
N THR A 457 18.43 -1.04 -13.22
CA THR A 457 18.22 0.40 -13.30
C THR A 457 16.92 0.77 -12.60
N PHE A 458 17.00 1.69 -11.65
CA PHE A 458 15.87 2.17 -10.85
C PHE A 458 15.57 3.62 -11.23
N ILE A 459 14.30 3.91 -11.54
CA ILE A 459 13.79 5.27 -11.71
C ILE A 459 12.79 5.51 -10.60
N ARG A 460 13.08 6.46 -9.72
CA ARG A 460 12.19 6.85 -8.61
C ARG A 460 11.45 8.15 -8.94
N PHE A 461 10.13 8.19 -8.73
CA PHE A 461 9.31 9.36 -9.03
C PHE A 461 8.15 9.52 -8.03
N PRO A 462 7.69 10.78 -7.78
CA PRO A 462 6.74 11.08 -6.72
C PRO A 462 5.29 10.79 -7.09
N LYS A 463 4.41 10.83 -6.09
CA LYS A 463 2.95 10.92 -6.25
C LYS A 463 2.56 12.37 -6.56
N GLU A 464 2.78 12.80 -7.78
CA GLU A 464 2.46 14.16 -8.27
C GLU A 464 1.67 14.12 -9.59
N THR A 465 1.22 15.30 -10.02
CA THR A 465 0.58 15.53 -11.32
C THR A 465 1.29 16.62 -12.10
N GLU A 466 1.22 16.53 -13.42
CA GLU A 466 1.76 17.52 -14.35
C GLU A 466 0.65 18.08 -15.24
N LYS A 467 0.74 19.36 -15.58
CA LYS A 467 -0.14 20.00 -16.59
C LYS A 467 0.36 19.62 -17.99
N LEU A 468 0.10 18.40 -18.37
CA LEU A 468 0.44 17.82 -19.68
C LEU A 468 -0.75 17.02 -20.16
N ASP A 469 -0.98 16.95 -21.47
CA ASP A 469 -1.88 15.96 -22.07
C ASP A 469 -1.10 14.82 -22.74
N GLU A 470 -1.81 13.73 -23.07
CA GLU A 470 -1.19 12.56 -23.73
C GLU A 470 -0.50 12.94 -25.04
N GLY A 471 -1.12 13.79 -25.87
CA GLY A 471 -0.58 14.22 -27.17
C GLY A 471 0.73 15.00 -27.03
N GLU A 472 0.79 15.92 -26.08
CA GLU A 472 2.00 16.69 -25.77
C GLU A 472 3.12 15.80 -25.24
N LEU A 473 2.77 14.80 -24.39
CA LEU A 473 3.72 13.86 -23.82
C LEU A 473 4.40 13.02 -24.93
N ILE A 474 3.59 12.42 -25.83
CA ILE A 474 4.11 11.45 -26.81
C ILE A 474 4.71 12.10 -28.07
N SER A 475 4.40 13.37 -28.35
CA SER A 475 4.86 14.05 -29.59
C SER A 475 6.34 14.43 -29.58
N ASN A 476 7.01 14.45 -28.44
CA ASN A 476 8.34 15.04 -28.25
C ASN A 476 9.30 14.20 -27.41
N PHE A 477 9.26 12.86 -27.52
CA PHE A 477 10.24 12.02 -26.83
C PHE A 477 11.67 12.33 -27.27
N LYS A 478 12.58 12.41 -26.32
CA LYS A 478 14.00 12.65 -26.52
C LYS A 478 14.82 11.54 -25.87
N ILE A 479 15.88 11.16 -26.53
CA ILE A 479 16.92 10.36 -25.91
C ILE A 479 17.64 11.24 -24.90
N VAL A 480 17.70 10.79 -23.65
CA VAL A 480 18.39 11.49 -22.57
C VAL A 480 19.56 10.67 -22.06
N ASP A 481 20.60 11.37 -21.58
CA ASP A 481 21.69 10.76 -20.85
C ASP A 481 21.42 10.79 -19.33
N LYS A 482 22.32 10.22 -18.55
CA LYS A 482 22.23 10.14 -17.10
C LYS A 482 22.92 11.32 -16.39
N LYS A 483 23.40 12.32 -17.16
CA LYS A 483 24.16 13.46 -16.63
C LYS A 483 23.29 14.39 -15.82
N TRP A 484 23.92 15.07 -14.88
CA TRP A 484 23.29 16.15 -14.14
C TRP A 484 23.15 17.40 -15.01
N ASN A 485 22.07 18.14 -14.85
CA ASN A 485 21.78 19.31 -15.66
C ASN A 485 22.04 20.60 -14.86
N PHE A 486 22.90 21.46 -15.38
CA PHE A 486 22.97 22.84 -14.89
C PHE A 486 21.76 23.63 -15.39
N LEU A 487 20.82 23.92 -14.51
CA LEU A 487 19.63 24.70 -14.83
C LEU A 487 19.87 26.20 -14.69
N LYS A 488 20.78 26.57 -13.79
CA LYS A 488 21.21 27.94 -13.57
C LYS A 488 22.72 27.96 -13.28
N LYS A 489 23.44 28.88 -13.93
CA LYS A 489 24.87 29.08 -13.70
C LYS A 489 25.13 30.49 -13.20
N SER A 490 26.00 30.60 -12.22
CA SER A 490 26.47 31.84 -11.59
C SER A 490 28.00 31.81 -11.46
N LYS A 491 28.59 32.98 -11.28
CA LYS A 491 30.01 33.12 -10.90
C LYS A 491 30.25 32.97 -9.40
N ASN A 492 29.18 32.95 -8.59
CA ASN A 492 29.34 32.71 -7.18
C ASN A 492 29.67 31.23 -6.88
N LYS A 493 30.12 30.97 -5.68
CA LYS A 493 30.60 29.63 -5.28
C LYS A 493 29.58 28.83 -4.48
N ILE A 494 28.29 29.23 -4.57
CA ILE A 494 27.18 28.50 -3.95
C ILE A 494 26.57 27.59 -5.02
N TYR A 495 26.47 26.31 -4.70
CA TYR A 495 25.90 25.28 -5.55
C TYR A 495 24.71 24.58 -4.86
N ILE A 496 23.59 24.49 -5.55
CA ILE A 496 22.40 23.79 -5.08
C ILE A 496 22.24 22.50 -5.87
N LEU A 497 22.25 21.36 -5.21
CA LEU A 497 22.03 20.03 -5.78
C LEU A 497 20.62 19.56 -5.44
N ALA A 498 19.73 19.55 -6.41
CA ALA A 498 18.33 19.16 -6.23
C ALA A 498 18.04 17.79 -6.86
N VAL A 499 17.65 16.81 -6.05
CA VAL A 499 17.37 15.44 -6.50
C VAL A 499 15.95 15.36 -7.06
N GLY A 500 15.82 14.91 -8.30
CA GLY A 500 14.55 14.66 -8.95
C GLY A 500 13.62 15.89 -8.92
N THR A 501 12.37 15.71 -8.53
CA THR A 501 11.35 16.78 -8.55
C THR A 501 11.59 17.90 -7.53
N MET A 502 12.49 17.73 -6.56
CA MET A 502 12.97 18.85 -5.72
C MET A 502 13.55 19.99 -6.56
N THR A 503 14.01 19.69 -7.76
CA THR A 503 14.45 20.66 -8.76
C THR A 503 13.42 21.76 -9.01
N LYS A 504 12.12 21.42 -9.11
CA LYS A 504 11.04 22.41 -9.32
C LYS A 504 10.91 23.36 -8.14
N THR A 505 10.94 22.81 -6.93
CA THR A 505 10.85 23.59 -5.68
C THR A 505 12.02 24.56 -5.56
N VAL A 506 13.24 24.08 -5.78
CA VAL A 506 14.46 24.90 -5.73
C VAL A 506 14.46 25.99 -6.80
N MET A 507 14.13 25.65 -8.05
CA MET A 507 14.06 26.62 -9.14
C MET A 507 13.05 27.73 -8.87
N LYS A 508 11.85 27.37 -8.37
CA LYS A 508 10.82 28.36 -8.01
C LYS A 508 11.25 29.22 -6.82
N ALA A 509 11.89 28.60 -5.80
CA ALA A 509 12.33 29.32 -4.61
C ALA A 509 13.42 30.35 -4.91
N LEU A 510 14.37 30.02 -5.81
CA LEU A 510 15.58 30.79 -6.10
C LEU A 510 15.60 31.38 -7.52
N GLU A 511 14.42 31.64 -8.10
CA GLU A 511 14.27 32.12 -9.48
C GLU A 511 15.10 33.38 -9.75
N TYR A 512 15.10 34.34 -8.81
CA TYR A 512 15.77 35.64 -8.95
C TYR A 512 17.12 35.71 -8.26
N GLU A 513 17.58 34.64 -7.57
CA GLU A 513 18.86 34.62 -6.87
C GLU A 513 20.01 34.27 -7.81
N ASP A 514 21.17 34.89 -7.61
CA ASP A 514 22.41 34.55 -8.35
C ASP A 514 23.10 33.36 -7.70
N VAL A 515 22.83 32.15 -8.21
CA VAL A 515 23.26 30.87 -7.62
C VAL A 515 23.34 29.77 -8.68
N ASN A 516 24.25 28.81 -8.50
CA ASN A 516 24.33 27.63 -9.37
C ASN A 516 23.28 26.60 -8.92
N ILE A 517 22.39 26.18 -9.85
CA ILE A 517 21.37 25.15 -9.58
C ILE A 517 21.56 23.98 -10.51
N ILE A 518 21.71 22.80 -9.93
CA ILE A 518 21.99 21.55 -10.62
C ILE A 518 20.87 20.55 -10.32
N SER A 519 20.23 20.04 -11.37
CA SER A 519 19.30 18.92 -11.28
C SER A 519 20.09 17.61 -11.23
N VAL A 520 19.97 16.90 -10.11
CA VAL A 520 20.59 15.59 -9.89
C VAL A 520 19.70 14.51 -10.48
N ARG A 521 20.02 14.07 -11.70
CA ARG A 521 19.30 13.01 -12.39
C ARG A 521 19.80 11.63 -11.99
N SER A 522 21.12 11.40 -11.94
CA SER A 522 21.72 10.15 -11.48
C SER A 522 22.18 10.26 -10.04
N ILE A 523 21.54 9.51 -9.14
CA ILE A 523 21.92 9.39 -7.74
C ILE A 523 23.09 8.39 -7.62
N LYS A 524 23.06 7.34 -8.43
CA LYS A 524 24.11 6.33 -8.52
C LYS A 524 24.20 5.81 -9.97
N PRO A 525 25.40 5.86 -10.62
CA PRO A 525 26.59 6.56 -10.13
C PRO A 525 26.42 8.09 -10.10
N LEU A 526 27.25 8.79 -9.35
CA LEU A 526 27.34 10.24 -9.43
C LEU A 526 27.89 10.69 -10.78
N ASP A 527 27.56 11.90 -11.21
CA ASP A 527 28.16 12.54 -12.38
C ASP A 527 29.56 13.07 -12.03
N ASN A 528 30.60 12.34 -12.41
CA ASN A 528 31.98 12.70 -12.09
C ASN A 528 32.41 14.04 -12.71
N PHE A 529 31.82 14.46 -13.84
CA PHE A 529 32.12 15.77 -14.44
C PHE A 529 31.67 16.89 -13.50
N VAL A 530 30.44 16.80 -12.98
CA VAL A 530 29.93 17.79 -12.03
C VAL A 530 30.63 17.70 -10.68
N ILE A 531 30.96 16.49 -10.21
CA ILE A 531 31.74 16.34 -8.96
C ILE A 531 33.09 17.05 -9.06
N ASN A 532 33.80 16.97 -10.19
CA ASN A 532 35.06 17.69 -10.39
C ASN A 532 34.85 19.22 -10.42
N GLU A 533 33.79 19.69 -11.09
CA GLU A 533 33.39 21.12 -11.06
C GLU A 533 33.16 21.61 -9.62
N LEU A 534 32.45 20.82 -8.79
CA LEU A 534 32.22 21.17 -7.38
C LEU A 534 33.52 21.18 -6.56
N LEU A 535 34.43 20.24 -6.80
CA LEU A 535 35.72 20.18 -6.11
C LEU A 535 36.61 21.40 -6.43
N GLU A 536 36.51 21.94 -7.64
CA GLU A 536 37.31 23.08 -8.07
C GLU A 536 36.71 24.42 -7.65
N ASN A 537 35.38 24.54 -7.66
CA ASN A 537 34.72 25.84 -7.65
C ASN A 537 33.76 26.08 -6.47
N ALA A 538 33.30 25.03 -5.77
CA ALA A 538 32.31 25.19 -4.70
C ALA A 538 32.96 25.57 -3.38
N GLU A 539 32.43 26.60 -2.71
CA GLU A 539 32.67 26.90 -1.30
C GLU A 539 31.51 26.45 -0.41
N TYR A 540 30.27 26.53 -0.96
CA TYR A 540 29.05 26.11 -0.27
C TYR A 540 28.22 25.22 -1.19
N ILE A 541 27.73 24.12 -0.63
CA ILE A 541 26.83 23.18 -1.33
C ILE A 541 25.60 22.94 -0.46
N LEU A 542 24.43 23.15 -1.04
CA LEU A 542 23.15 22.77 -0.43
C LEU A 542 22.56 21.59 -1.20
N THR A 543 22.26 20.49 -0.53
CA THR A 543 21.60 19.32 -1.15
C THR A 543 20.15 19.23 -0.73
N TYR A 544 19.25 18.97 -1.67
CA TYR A 544 17.83 18.76 -1.42
C TYR A 544 17.39 17.42 -1.99
N GLU A 545 16.92 16.53 -1.10
CA GLU A 545 16.39 15.21 -1.48
C GLU A 545 15.11 14.88 -0.71
N GLU A 546 14.10 14.39 -1.41
CA GLU A 546 12.88 13.86 -0.80
C GLU A 546 13.10 12.37 -0.46
N GLY A 547 13.97 12.14 0.51
CA GLY A 547 14.47 10.86 0.97
C GLY A 547 15.12 11.00 2.34
N SER A 548 15.34 9.88 3.03
CA SER A 548 16.07 9.87 4.31
C SER A 548 17.49 10.41 4.14
N LEU A 549 17.89 11.30 5.01
CA LEU A 549 19.28 11.80 5.06
C LEU A 549 20.26 10.67 5.42
N ASN A 550 19.83 9.74 6.29
CA ASN A 550 20.63 8.58 6.64
C ASN A 550 20.74 7.60 5.44
N GLY A 551 21.94 7.41 4.95
CA GLY A 551 22.19 6.61 3.74
C GLY A 551 21.76 7.31 2.44
N GLY A 552 21.28 8.55 2.48
CA GLY A 552 20.77 9.34 1.36
C GLY A 552 21.85 9.78 0.36
N PHE A 553 21.42 10.50 -0.68
CA PHE A 553 22.31 11.09 -1.69
C PHE A 553 23.35 12.03 -1.04
N ASN A 554 22.93 12.80 -0.05
CA ASN A 554 23.77 13.75 0.67
C ASN A 554 25.05 13.10 1.24
N GLU A 555 24.97 11.89 1.80
CA GLU A 555 26.15 11.22 2.38
C GLU A 555 27.24 10.95 1.35
N GLU A 556 26.86 10.61 0.12
CA GLU A 556 27.86 10.39 -0.94
C GLU A 556 28.50 11.72 -1.37
N ILE A 557 27.75 12.84 -1.34
CA ILE A 557 28.31 14.17 -1.58
C ILE A 557 29.30 14.54 -0.45
N HIS A 558 28.92 14.36 0.81
CA HIS A 558 29.83 14.56 1.94
C HIS A 558 31.08 13.68 1.89
N LYS A 559 30.97 12.46 1.36
CA LYS A 559 32.09 11.54 1.18
C LYS A 559 33.06 12.02 0.10
N ARG A 560 32.53 12.51 -1.02
CA ARG A 560 33.32 12.90 -2.20
C ARG A 560 33.92 14.28 -2.09
N ILE A 561 33.24 15.24 -1.48
CA ILE A 561 33.62 16.65 -1.45
C ILE A 561 34.01 17.02 -0.01
N LYS A 562 35.25 17.49 0.16
CA LYS A 562 35.84 17.82 1.46
C LYS A 562 36.28 19.28 1.58
N ASN A 563 36.26 20.00 0.48
CA ASN A 563 36.75 21.38 0.37
C ASN A 563 35.65 22.44 0.38
N ALA A 564 34.39 22.04 0.56
CA ALA A 564 33.22 22.91 0.64
C ALA A 564 32.43 22.68 1.94
N GLU A 565 31.75 23.71 2.42
CA GLU A 565 30.77 23.59 3.49
C GLU A 565 29.46 23.05 2.91
N ILE A 566 28.99 21.89 3.39
CA ILE A 566 27.82 21.20 2.83
C ILE A 566 26.68 21.24 3.85
N HIS A 567 25.53 21.70 3.39
CA HIS A 567 24.26 21.68 4.12
C HIS A 567 23.27 20.76 3.41
N SER A 568 22.73 19.81 4.14
CA SER A 568 21.84 18.78 3.58
C SER A 568 20.43 18.89 4.13
N PHE A 569 19.45 18.84 3.23
CA PHE A 569 18.03 18.94 3.54
C PHE A 569 17.29 17.73 2.94
N GLY A 570 16.56 17.02 3.79
CA GLY A 570 15.85 15.81 3.49
C GLY A 570 15.04 15.34 4.69
N ILE A 571 14.67 14.06 4.72
CA ILE A 571 13.95 13.49 5.84
C ILE A 571 14.95 13.10 6.93
N GLU A 572 14.80 13.72 8.10
CA GLU A 572 15.60 13.40 9.28
C GLU A 572 15.27 12.01 9.84
N ASP A 573 15.95 11.60 10.93
CA ASP A 573 15.80 10.28 11.56
C ASP A 573 14.48 10.15 12.34
N ASN A 574 13.35 10.32 11.62
CA ASN A 574 12.02 10.17 12.18
C ASN A 574 10.99 9.69 11.12
N PHE A 575 9.89 9.09 11.57
CA PHE A 575 8.77 8.75 10.72
C PHE A 575 7.84 9.95 10.56
N ILE A 576 7.66 10.38 9.30
CA ILE A 576 6.78 11.51 8.98
C ILE A 576 5.32 11.07 9.04
N THR A 577 4.47 11.87 9.64
CA THR A 577 3.03 11.64 9.79
C THR A 577 2.28 11.77 8.45
N HIS A 578 0.95 11.72 8.48
CA HIS A 578 0.06 11.97 7.35
C HIS A 578 -0.39 13.45 7.31
N GLY A 579 -0.71 13.91 6.10
CA GLY A 579 -1.18 15.27 5.83
C GLY A 579 -1.22 15.51 4.32
N THR A 580 -1.45 16.74 3.85
CA THR A 580 -1.22 17.02 2.42
C THR A 580 0.27 17.01 2.14
N ARG A 581 0.65 16.72 0.89
CA ARG A 581 2.08 16.67 0.54
C ARG A 581 2.78 18.03 0.79
N GLU A 582 2.08 19.13 0.54
CA GLU A 582 2.57 20.49 0.80
C GLU A 582 2.88 20.69 2.30
N GLN A 583 1.96 20.28 3.18
CA GLN A 583 2.18 20.36 4.64
C GLN A 583 3.38 19.51 5.08
N LEU A 584 3.53 18.32 4.49
CA LEU A 584 4.65 17.43 4.83
C LEU A 584 5.99 17.98 4.34
N LEU A 585 6.04 18.60 3.15
CA LEU A 585 7.23 19.29 2.67
C LEU A 585 7.61 20.47 3.59
N GLU A 586 6.62 21.21 4.10
CA GLU A 586 6.86 22.30 5.07
C GLU A 586 7.45 21.78 6.39
N ILE A 587 6.88 20.67 6.94
CA ILE A 587 7.42 20.03 8.15
C ILE A 587 8.86 19.56 7.96
N CYS A 588 9.19 19.07 6.77
CA CYS A 588 10.53 18.57 6.44
C CYS A 588 11.48 19.70 5.96
N GLU A 589 11.05 20.95 5.99
CA GLU A 589 11.82 22.11 5.50
C GLU A 589 12.25 21.97 4.01
N LEU A 590 11.42 21.30 3.19
CA LEU A 590 11.66 21.05 1.76
C LEU A 590 10.74 21.90 0.86
N ASP A 591 9.93 22.79 1.42
CA ASP A 591 9.08 23.71 0.68
C ASP A 591 9.85 24.94 0.16
N CYS A 592 9.23 25.74 -0.72
CA CYS A 592 9.86 26.91 -1.33
C CYS A 592 10.33 27.97 -0.31
N ASN A 593 9.59 28.17 0.79
CA ASN A 593 9.94 29.16 1.80
C ASN A 593 11.16 28.73 2.61
N SER A 594 11.20 27.45 2.97
CA SER A 594 12.35 26.85 3.66
C SER A 594 13.61 26.88 2.81
N VAL A 595 13.51 26.55 1.51
CA VAL A 595 14.63 26.66 0.56
C VAL A 595 15.18 28.09 0.50
N LYS A 596 14.31 29.12 0.42
CA LYS A 596 14.73 30.53 0.47
C LYS A 596 15.47 30.87 1.76
N LYS A 597 14.91 30.49 2.90
CA LYS A 597 15.49 30.73 4.22
C LYS A 597 16.87 30.07 4.35
N HIS A 598 17.02 28.84 3.87
CA HIS A 598 18.31 28.13 3.89
C HIS A 598 19.35 28.86 3.04
N PHE A 599 18.97 29.27 1.84
CA PHE A 599 19.85 30.01 0.94
C PHE A 599 20.26 31.36 1.53
N GLU A 600 19.33 32.16 2.06
CA GLU A 600 19.60 33.44 2.69
C GLU A 600 20.57 33.32 3.89
N LYS A 601 20.42 32.25 4.69
CA LYS A 601 21.33 31.97 5.80
C LYS A 601 22.79 31.79 5.34
N ILE A 602 22.99 31.10 4.21
CA ILE A 602 24.32 30.92 3.63
C ILE A 602 24.81 32.21 2.99
N LYS A 603 23.96 32.90 2.21
CA LYS A 603 24.30 34.19 1.59
C LYS A 603 24.76 35.23 2.60
N ASN A 604 24.11 35.29 3.77
CA ASN A 604 24.48 36.20 4.85
C ASN A 604 25.79 35.83 5.61
N LYS A 605 26.26 34.59 5.46
CA LYS A 605 27.60 34.20 5.98
C LYS A 605 28.74 34.67 5.09
N ILE A 606 28.44 34.90 3.81
CA ILE A 606 29.43 35.27 2.79
C ILE A 606 29.59 36.78 2.67
N LEU A 607 28.53 37.56 2.99
CA LEU A 607 28.53 39.00 3.08
C LEU A 607 29.13 39.46 4.42
#